data_04276f1ac2085aba1f25e975cf57a7da
#
_entry.id   04276f1ac2085aba1f25e975cf57a7da
#
_cell.length_a   1.000
_cell.length_b   1.000
_cell.length_c   1.000
_cell.angle_alpha   90.00
_cell.angle_beta   90.00
_cell.angle_gamma   90.00
#
_symmetry.space_group_name_H-M   'P 1'
#
loop_
_entity.id
_entity.type
_entity.pdbx_description
1 polymer ?
#
loop_
_entity_poly.entity_id
_entity_poly.type
_entity_poly.pdbx_seq_one_letter_code
_entity_poly.pdbx_strand_id
1 'polypeptide(L)'
;QGTLKGTDIVIIDLPGVYSLDPLTKDEAVVTNYLMHNQPNMVLNITNASQLKRNLLLTIEVLELGYPVVLVLNMIDDLRRTGYEYDLDLLEKRLGCKVMTTNARGHQGIDQLRKETINCNSLYPTQLDLDYPPMIKQAIRQASTALESDYSFSPQVARWLAIQFISKNKVIRKFAQEKELTPLLSQ
;
A
#
# COMPACT_ATOMS: atom_id res chain seq x y z
N GLN A 1 -11.81 2.55 18.20
CA GLN A 1 -11.07 3.69 18.80
C GLN A 1 -10.47 3.26 20.12
N GLY A 2 -9.25 3.68 20.38
CA GLY A 2 -8.54 3.39 21.62
C GLY A 2 -7.42 4.38 21.86
N THR A 3 -6.92 4.39 23.08
CA THR A 3 -5.77 5.21 23.46
C THR A 3 -4.57 4.30 23.68
N LEU A 4 -3.48 4.58 23.00
CA LEU A 4 -2.23 3.85 23.15
C LEU A 4 -1.15 4.81 23.69
N LYS A 5 -0.68 4.58 24.91
CA LYS A 5 0.31 5.45 25.61
C LYS A 5 -0.04 6.95 25.57
N GLY A 6 -1.33 7.29 25.78
CA GLY A 6 -1.79 8.69 25.79
C GLY A 6 -2.06 9.28 24.39
N THR A 7 -1.86 8.54 23.31
CA THR A 7 -2.20 8.95 21.96
C THR A 7 -3.49 8.27 21.52
N ASP A 8 -4.47 9.07 21.11
CA ASP A 8 -5.72 8.53 20.57
C ASP A 8 -5.47 7.99 19.16
N ILE A 9 -5.83 6.73 18.96
CA ILE A 9 -5.71 6.06 17.68
C ILE A 9 -7.04 5.44 17.25
N VAL A 10 -7.26 5.45 15.94
CA VAL A 10 -8.35 4.73 15.28
C VAL A 10 -7.74 3.65 14.43
N ILE A 11 -8.06 2.40 14.71
CA ILE A 11 -7.65 1.26 13.90
C ILE A 11 -8.87 0.81 13.11
N ILE A 12 -8.70 0.71 11.80
CA ILE A 12 -9.69 0.18 10.88
C ILE A 12 -9.17 -1.16 10.37
N ASP A 13 -9.92 -2.22 10.65
CA ASP A 13 -9.65 -3.55 10.11
C ASP A 13 -10.33 -3.68 8.75
N LEU A 14 -9.53 -4.01 7.73
CA LEU A 14 -9.99 -4.19 6.36
C LEU A 14 -9.93 -5.67 5.98
N PRO A 15 -10.76 -6.12 5.03
CA PRO A 15 -10.69 -7.50 4.54
C PRO A 15 -9.29 -7.87 4.06
N GLY A 16 -8.90 -9.14 4.26
CA GLY A 16 -7.61 -9.65 3.78
C GLY A 16 -7.62 -9.83 2.27
N VAL A 17 -6.75 -9.10 1.58
CA VAL A 17 -6.63 -9.12 0.12
C VAL A 17 -5.17 -9.31 -0.31
N TYR A 18 -4.95 -9.65 -1.57
CA TYR A 18 -3.62 -9.85 -2.14
C TYR A 18 -3.22 -8.78 -3.16
N SER A 19 -4.17 -7.97 -3.58
CA SER A 19 -4.01 -6.91 -4.57
C SER A 19 -5.08 -5.83 -4.36
N LEU A 20 -4.82 -4.64 -4.86
CA LEU A 20 -5.81 -3.57 -4.98
C LEU A 20 -6.56 -3.62 -6.32
N ASP A 21 -6.36 -4.67 -7.13
CA ASP A 21 -7.19 -4.92 -8.31
C ASP A 21 -8.56 -5.47 -7.85
N PRO A 22 -9.64 -4.67 -7.91
CA PRO A 22 -10.90 -4.99 -7.26
C PRO A 22 -11.71 -6.04 -8.04
N LEU A 23 -11.15 -7.22 -8.24
CA LEU A 23 -11.82 -8.37 -8.87
C LEU A 23 -12.84 -9.04 -7.94
N THR A 24 -12.61 -8.97 -6.65
CA THR A 24 -13.51 -9.49 -5.62
C THR A 24 -14.19 -8.34 -4.85
N LYS A 25 -15.25 -8.67 -4.09
CA LYS A 25 -15.91 -7.69 -3.22
C LYS A 25 -14.97 -7.14 -2.15
N ASP A 26 -14.13 -7.99 -1.58
CA ASP A 26 -13.19 -7.63 -0.51
C ASP A 26 -12.10 -6.69 -1.03
N GLU A 27 -11.54 -6.97 -2.20
CA GLU A 27 -10.57 -6.09 -2.87
C GLU A 27 -11.21 -4.74 -3.22
N ALA A 28 -12.46 -4.73 -3.69
CA ALA A 28 -13.20 -3.50 -3.96
C ALA A 28 -13.42 -2.65 -2.68
N VAL A 29 -13.70 -3.28 -1.53
CA VAL A 29 -13.84 -2.57 -0.25
C VAL A 29 -12.52 -1.91 0.15
N VAL A 30 -11.41 -2.65 0.09
CA VAL A 30 -10.08 -2.14 0.47
C VAL A 30 -9.66 -0.99 -0.45
N THR A 31 -9.76 -1.20 -1.76
CA THR A 31 -9.40 -0.19 -2.77
C THR A 31 -10.23 1.08 -2.60
N ASN A 32 -11.55 0.94 -2.47
CA ASN A 32 -12.45 2.07 -2.28
C ASN A 32 -12.15 2.82 -0.97
N TYR A 33 -11.85 2.10 0.12
CA TYR A 33 -11.45 2.71 1.38
C TYR A 33 -10.18 3.55 1.22
N LEU A 34 -9.13 2.98 0.62
CA LEU A 34 -7.85 3.67 0.43
C LEU A 34 -7.95 4.85 -0.55
N MET A 35 -8.83 4.79 -1.55
CA MET A 35 -9.04 5.92 -2.47
C MET A 35 -9.73 7.12 -1.83
N HIS A 36 -10.63 6.91 -0.88
CA HIS A 36 -11.49 7.97 -0.31
C HIS A 36 -11.10 8.40 1.10
N ASN A 37 -10.27 7.62 1.78
CA ASN A 37 -9.80 7.94 3.12
C ASN A 37 -8.28 8.15 3.07
N GLN A 38 -7.78 8.99 3.96
CA GLN A 38 -6.35 9.28 4.06
C GLN A 38 -5.82 8.76 5.40
N PRO A 39 -5.55 7.44 5.51
CA PRO A 39 -4.99 6.91 6.74
C PRO A 39 -3.60 7.49 6.98
N ASN A 40 -3.26 7.78 8.23
CA ASN A 40 -1.93 8.24 8.60
C ASN A 40 -0.87 7.17 8.32
N MET A 41 -1.25 5.90 8.35
CA MET A 41 -0.37 4.77 8.09
C MET A 41 -1.18 3.52 7.72
N VAL A 42 -0.59 2.67 6.89
CA VAL A 42 -1.11 1.34 6.58
C VAL A 42 -0.21 0.28 7.22
N LEU A 43 -0.78 -0.56 8.07
CA LEU A 43 -0.12 -1.78 8.56
C LEU A 43 -0.46 -2.92 7.60
N ASN A 44 0.48 -3.32 6.77
CA ASN A 44 0.31 -4.49 5.92
C ASN A 44 0.87 -5.73 6.61
N ILE A 45 -0.01 -6.55 7.18
CA ILE A 45 0.36 -7.75 7.95
C ILE A 45 0.31 -8.96 7.04
N THR A 46 1.46 -9.58 6.81
CA THR A 46 1.62 -10.69 5.88
C THR A 46 2.17 -11.93 6.59
N ASN A 47 1.90 -13.10 6.02
CA ASN A 47 2.59 -14.32 6.45
C ASN A 47 4.03 -14.30 5.90
N ALA A 48 5.03 -14.38 6.80
CA ALA A 48 6.44 -14.36 6.43
C ALA A 48 6.80 -15.44 5.40
N SER A 49 6.23 -16.63 5.52
CA SER A 49 6.50 -17.73 4.58
C SER A 49 5.89 -17.52 3.18
N GLN A 50 5.02 -16.52 3.01
CA GLN A 50 4.34 -16.22 1.73
C GLN A 50 4.65 -14.80 1.23
N LEU A 51 5.77 -14.22 1.63
CA LEU A 51 6.13 -12.85 1.33
C LEU A 51 6.04 -12.55 -0.18
N LYS A 52 6.59 -13.41 -1.04
CA LYS A 52 6.58 -13.22 -2.50
C LYS A 52 5.16 -12.97 -3.04
N ARG A 53 4.16 -13.68 -2.53
CA ARG A 53 2.76 -13.52 -2.95
C ARG A 53 2.17 -12.21 -2.42
N ASN A 54 2.54 -11.82 -1.21
CA ASN A 54 1.97 -10.66 -0.52
C ASN A 54 2.65 -9.34 -0.89
N LEU A 55 3.82 -9.39 -1.56
CA LEU A 55 4.54 -8.18 -1.96
C LEU A 55 3.79 -7.33 -2.98
N LEU A 56 2.92 -7.93 -3.80
CA LEU A 56 2.14 -7.17 -4.78
C LEU A 56 1.27 -6.11 -4.08
N LEU A 57 0.49 -6.51 -3.09
CA LEU A 57 -0.33 -5.58 -2.31
C LEU A 57 0.54 -4.50 -1.64
N THR A 58 1.69 -4.91 -1.06
CA THR A 58 2.61 -3.95 -0.43
C THR A 58 3.04 -2.86 -1.42
N ILE A 59 3.45 -3.27 -2.63
CA ILE A 59 3.89 -2.35 -3.70
C ILE A 59 2.73 -1.43 -4.11
N GLU A 60 1.55 -1.97 -4.33
CA GLU A 60 0.38 -1.19 -4.74
C GLU A 60 -0.03 -0.15 -3.69
N VAL A 61 0.05 -0.48 -2.39
CA VAL A 61 -0.20 0.48 -1.30
C VAL A 61 0.90 1.54 -1.22
N LEU A 62 2.16 1.17 -1.44
CA LEU A 62 3.28 2.11 -1.50
C LEU A 62 3.15 3.07 -2.69
N GLU A 63 2.69 2.57 -3.84
CA GLU A 63 2.42 3.41 -5.03
C GLU A 63 1.29 4.41 -4.80
N LEU A 64 0.32 4.10 -3.92
CA LEU A 64 -0.68 5.06 -3.46
C LEU A 64 -0.07 6.17 -2.59
N GLY A 65 1.20 6.03 -2.17
CA GLY A 65 1.92 7.05 -1.42
C GLY A 65 1.61 7.09 0.07
N TYR A 66 0.96 6.08 0.62
CA TYR A 66 0.73 6.00 2.06
C TYR A 66 2.00 5.56 2.80
N PRO A 67 2.24 6.07 4.03
CA PRO A 67 3.20 5.48 4.93
C PRO A 67 2.82 4.02 5.22
N VAL A 68 3.72 3.08 4.96
CA VAL A 68 3.49 1.65 5.15
C VAL A 68 4.46 1.08 6.16
N VAL A 69 3.96 0.24 7.05
CA VAL A 69 4.76 -0.70 7.84
C VAL A 69 4.42 -2.11 7.36
N LEU A 70 5.38 -2.78 6.75
CA LEU A 70 5.25 -4.19 6.37
C LEU A 70 5.56 -5.07 7.56
N VAL A 71 4.59 -5.83 8.02
CA VAL A 71 4.71 -6.72 9.17
C VAL A 71 4.75 -8.17 8.70
N LEU A 72 5.90 -8.81 8.85
CA LEU A 72 6.11 -10.22 8.55
C LEU A 72 5.74 -11.06 9.79
N ASN A 73 4.48 -11.46 9.85
CA ASN A 73 3.98 -12.29 10.95
C ASN A 73 4.29 -13.77 10.72
N MET A 74 4.20 -14.58 11.77
CA MET A 74 4.54 -16.01 11.75
C MET A 74 6.02 -16.24 11.36
N ILE A 75 6.91 -15.38 11.84
CA ILE A 75 8.35 -15.46 11.52
C ILE A 75 9.00 -16.76 12.03
N ASP A 76 8.44 -17.34 13.08
CA ASP A 76 8.85 -18.64 13.62
C ASP A 76 8.63 -19.78 12.62
N ASP A 77 7.55 -19.76 11.86
CA ASP A 77 7.28 -20.77 10.82
C ASP A 77 8.29 -20.65 9.66
N LEU A 78 8.66 -19.43 9.27
CA LEU A 78 9.73 -19.23 8.29
C LEU A 78 11.06 -19.78 8.78
N ARG A 79 11.47 -19.44 10.02
CA ARG A 79 12.73 -19.90 10.60
C ARG A 79 12.83 -21.42 10.70
N ARG A 80 11.73 -22.13 10.94
CA ARG A 80 11.69 -23.60 10.92
C ARG A 80 12.04 -24.20 9.55
N THR A 81 11.87 -23.45 8.47
CA THR A 81 12.28 -23.89 7.13
C THR A 81 13.75 -23.64 6.82
N GLY A 82 14.50 -23.00 7.74
CA GLY A 82 15.90 -22.63 7.57
C GLY A 82 16.11 -21.36 6.73
N TYR A 83 15.05 -20.61 6.42
CA TYR A 83 15.15 -19.35 5.70
C TYR A 83 15.04 -18.14 6.62
N GLU A 84 15.76 -17.09 6.25
CA GLU A 84 15.67 -15.77 6.87
C GLU A 84 15.65 -14.70 5.78
N TYR A 85 15.03 -13.55 6.09
CA TYR A 85 15.06 -12.38 5.23
C TYR A 85 16.08 -11.37 5.72
N ASP A 86 16.80 -10.77 4.79
CA ASP A 86 17.55 -9.55 5.02
C ASP A 86 16.55 -8.38 5.11
N LEU A 87 16.18 -8.02 6.34
CA LEU A 87 15.17 -6.99 6.61
C LEU A 87 15.66 -5.60 6.19
N ASP A 88 16.95 -5.32 6.39
CA ASP A 88 17.55 -4.03 6.01
C ASP A 88 17.51 -3.84 4.49
N LEU A 89 17.80 -4.90 3.74
CA LEU A 89 17.69 -4.90 2.30
C LEU A 89 16.25 -4.74 1.84
N LEU A 90 15.28 -5.39 2.49
CA LEU A 90 13.86 -5.23 2.20
C LEU A 90 13.39 -3.80 2.47
N GLU A 91 13.72 -3.22 3.62
CA GLU A 91 13.42 -1.82 3.94
C GLU A 91 13.99 -0.88 2.88
N LYS A 92 15.25 -1.06 2.54
CA LYS A 92 15.93 -0.24 1.52
C LYS A 92 15.28 -0.35 0.14
N ARG A 93 14.86 -1.56 -0.26
CA ARG A 93 14.26 -1.81 -1.58
C ARG A 93 12.82 -1.31 -1.68
N LEU A 94 12.05 -1.49 -0.62
CA LEU A 94 10.65 -1.07 -0.57
C LEU A 94 10.50 0.41 -0.16
N GLY A 95 11.52 0.97 0.51
CA GLY A 95 11.46 2.32 1.07
C GLY A 95 10.44 2.45 2.21
N CYS A 96 10.07 1.38 2.87
CA CYS A 96 9.15 1.38 4.00
C CYS A 96 9.71 0.55 5.16
N LYS A 97 9.18 0.77 6.37
CA LYS A 97 9.58 0.00 7.55
C LYS A 97 9.15 -1.45 7.41
N VAL A 98 10.06 -2.39 7.72
CA VAL A 98 9.79 -3.83 7.74
C VAL A 98 10.00 -4.37 9.15
N MET A 99 9.03 -5.11 9.67
CA MET A 99 9.08 -5.66 11.02
C MET A 99 8.68 -7.14 11.02
N THR A 100 9.20 -7.88 11.97
CA THR A 100 8.82 -9.28 12.17
C THR A 100 8.01 -9.44 13.44
N THR A 101 7.00 -10.29 13.39
CA THR A 101 6.19 -10.65 14.55
C THR A 101 5.91 -12.15 14.62
N ASN A 102 5.70 -12.62 15.83
CA ASN A 102 4.97 -13.85 16.11
C ASN A 102 3.84 -13.50 17.07
N ALA A 103 2.66 -13.22 16.51
CA ALA A 103 1.51 -12.75 17.30
C ALA A 103 1.08 -13.76 18.37
N ARG A 104 1.17 -15.06 18.09
CA ARG A 104 0.85 -16.12 19.06
C ARG A 104 1.81 -16.14 20.25
N GLY A 105 3.09 -15.91 20.00
CA GLY A 105 4.15 -15.85 21.02
C GLY A 105 4.39 -14.43 21.57
N HIS A 106 3.55 -13.46 21.24
CA HIS A 106 3.68 -12.04 21.64
C HIS A 106 5.02 -11.40 21.26
N GLN A 107 5.78 -12.01 20.34
CA GLN A 107 7.08 -11.50 19.89
C GLN A 107 6.92 -10.36 18.88
N GLY A 108 7.64 -9.26 19.07
CA GLY A 108 7.60 -8.09 18.16
C GLY A 108 6.41 -7.16 18.34
N ILE A 109 5.40 -7.52 19.16
CA ILE A 109 4.16 -6.75 19.31
C ILE A 109 4.40 -5.39 19.99
N ASP A 110 5.24 -5.33 21.01
CA ASP A 110 5.52 -4.06 21.70
C ASP A 110 6.30 -3.09 20.80
N GLN A 111 7.16 -3.60 19.94
CA GLN A 111 7.84 -2.78 18.95
C GLN A 111 6.86 -2.28 17.89
N LEU A 112 5.96 -3.12 17.40
CA LEU A 112 4.90 -2.72 16.47
C LEU A 112 4.00 -1.63 17.06
N ARG A 113 3.64 -1.75 18.34
CA ARG A 113 2.87 -0.71 19.05
C ARG A 113 3.61 0.62 19.10
N LYS A 114 4.94 0.62 19.32
CA LYS A 114 5.74 1.84 19.33
C LYS A 114 5.75 2.50 17.94
N GLU A 115 5.94 1.73 16.87
CA GLU A 115 5.91 2.23 15.51
C GLU A 115 4.53 2.79 15.14
N THR A 116 3.46 2.14 15.59
CA THR A 116 2.08 2.64 15.36
C THR A 116 1.85 4.00 16.02
N ILE A 117 2.42 4.26 17.19
CA ILE A 117 2.32 5.57 17.86
C ILE A 117 3.15 6.63 17.10
N ASN A 118 4.28 6.24 16.57
CA ASN A 118 5.21 7.13 15.88
C ASN A 118 4.85 7.33 14.39
N CYS A 119 3.64 6.95 13.97
CA CYS A 119 3.24 6.99 12.56
C CYS A 119 3.37 8.39 11.93
N ASN A 120 3.24 9.46 12.69
CA ASN A 120 3.43 10.83 12.21
C ASN A 120 4.88 11.15 11.80
N SER A 121 5.85 10.33 12.21
CA SER A 121 7.26 10.45 11.79
C SER A 121 7.58 9.63 10.54
N LEU A 122 6.65 8.80 10.08
CA LEU A 122 6.81 8.04 8.85
C LEU A 122 6.50 8.95 7.66
N TYR A 123 7.44 9.07 6.77
CA TYR A 123 7.23 9.81 5.52
C TYR A 123 6.49 8.94 4.51
N PRO A 124 5.63 9.54 3.66
CA PRO A 124 5.08 8.82 2.52
C PRO A 124 6.21 8.24 1.70
N THR A 125 6.15 6.96 1.46
CA THR A 125 7.18 6.29 0.67
C THR A 125 6.99 6.65 -0.79
N GLN A 126 8.02 7.20 -1.40
CA GLN A 126 8.08 7.28 -2.86
C GLN A 126 8.75 6.00 -3.35
N LEU A 127 7.96 4.97 -3.58
CA LEU A 127 8.43 3.81 -4.32
C LEU A 127 8.63 4.26 -5.78
N ASP A 128 9.88 4.51 -6.16
CA ASP A 128 10.22 4.82 -7.55
C ASP A 128 10.51 3.52 -8.29
N LEU A 129 9.46 2.92 -8.85
CA LEU A 129 9.63 1.83 -9.80
C LEU A 129 10.21 2.40 -11.09
N ASP A 130 11.23 1.74 -11.61
CA ASP A 130 11.91 2.17 -12.84
C ASP A 130 11.07 1.82 -14.09
N TYR A 131 10.01 2.58 -14.29
CA TYR A 131 9.20 2.47 -15.50
C TYR A 131 9.98 2.98 -16.73
N PRO A 132 9.77 2.40 -17.92
CA PRO A 132 10.29 2.94 -19.16
C PRO A 132 9.94 4.43 -19.35
N PRO A 133 10.80 5.24 -20.00
CA PRO A 133 10.59 6.68 -20.15
C PRO A 133 9.21 7.08 -20.69
N MET A 134 8.72 6.34 -21.69
CA MET A 134 7.40 6.56 -22.28
C MET A 134 6.28 6.37 -21.25
N ILE A 135 6.36 5.31 -20.43
CA ILE A 135 5.39 5.05 -19.36
C ILE A 135 5.47 6.11 -18.27
N LYS A 136 6.69 6.52 -17.86
CA LYS A 136 6.86 7.64 -16.90
C LYS A 136 6.21 8.92 -17.41
N GLN A 137 6.36 9.22 -18.69
CA GLN A 137 5.74 10.40 -19.31
C GLN A 137 4.21 10.30 -19.31
N ALA A 138 3.66 9.17 -19.72
CA ALA A 138 2.21 8.93 -19.71
C ALA A 138 1.62 9.05 -18.31
N ILE A 139 2.25 8.42 -17.30
CA ILE A 139 1.85 8.54 -15.90
C ILE A 139 1.84 10.01 -15.47
N ARG A 140 2.89 10.77 -15.75
CA ARG A 140 3.00 12.18 -15.37
C ARG A 140 1.90 13.01 -16.01
N GLN A 141 1.68 12.89 -17.31
CA GLN A 141 0.66 13.65 -18.03
C GLN A 141 -0.75 13.37 -17.49
N ALA A 142 -1.09 12.09 -17.32
CA ALA A 142 -2.37 11.69 -16.79
C ALA A 142 -2.57 12.16 -15.35
N SER A 143 -1.55 12.01 -14.48
CA SER A 143 -1.62 12.43 -13.08
C SER A 143 -1.86 13.94 -12.96
N THR A 144 -1.08 14.76 -13.69
CA THR A 144 -1.21 16.23 -13.64
C THR A 144 -2.62 16.68 -14.06
N ALA A 145 -3.17 16.07 -15.09
CA ALA A 145 -4.51 16.40 -15.54
C ALA A 145 -5.60 15.94 -14.57
N LEU A 146 -5.43 14.76 -13.92
CA LEU A 146 -6.34 14.29 -12.88
C LEU A 146 -6.32 15.19 -11.63
N GLU A 147 -5.17 15.73 -11.28
CA GLU A 147 -5.03 16.69 -10.17
C GLU A 147 -5.73 18.02 -10.50
N SER A 148 -5.49 18.57 -11.69
CA SER A 148 -6.02 19.88 -12.08
C SER A 148 -7.52 19.85 -12.37
N ASP A 149 -7.99 18.86 -13.13
CA ASP A 149 -9.33 18.85 -13.69
C ASP A 149 -10.35 18.14 -12.79
N TYR A 150 -9.89 17.20 -11.94
CA TYR A 150 -10.77 16.36 -11.12
C TYR A 150 -10.48 16.45 -9.62
N SER A 151 -9.52 17.26 -9.20
CA SER A 151 -9.18 17.49 -7.79
C SER A 151 -8.78 16.24 -7.00
N PHE A 152 -8.22 15.24 -7.67
CA PHE A 152 -7.62 14.10 -6.98
C PHE A 152 -6.34 14.51 -6.26
N SER A 153 -6.03 13.88 -5.12
CA SER A 153 -4.72 14.07 -4.51
C SER A 153 -3.62 13.53 -5.44
N PRO A 154 -2.39 14.10 -5.40
CA PRO A 154 -1.29 13.67 -6.27
C PRO A 154 -1.03 12.15 -6.22
N GLN A 155 -1.16 11.55 -5.04
CA GLN A 155 -0.97 10.12 -4.83
C GLN A 155 -2.04 9.30 -5.56
N VAL A 156 -3.31 9.66 -5.37
CA VAL A 156 -4.44 8.96 -6.02
C VAL A 156 -4.40 9.16 -7.53
N ALA A 157 -4.10 10.36 -7.99
CA ALA A 157 -3.97 10.67 -9.42
C ALA A 157 -2.88 9.81 -10.09
N ARG A 158 -1.71 9.73 -9.46
CA ARG A 158 -0.61 8.88 -9.94
C ARG A 158 -1.00 7.41 -9.95
N TRP A 159 -1.60 6.91 -8.88
CA TRP A 159 -2.03 5.51 -8.80
C TRP A 159 -3.09 5.18 -9.86
N LEU A 160 -4.12 6.04 -10.05
CA LEU A 160 -5.13 5.87 -11.10
C LEU A 160 -4.50 5.78 -12.48
N ALA A 161 -3.51 6.65 -12.78
CA ALA A 161 -2.79 6.61 -14.05
C ALA A 161 -2.06 5.28 -14.26
N ILE A 162 -1.34 4.79 -13.23
CA ILE A 162 -0.62 3.52 -13.28
C ILE A 162 -1.59 2.36 -13.50
N GLN A 163 -2.66 2.29 -12.72
CA GLN A 163 -3.65 1.22 -12.82
C GLN A 163 -4.37 1.22 -14.18
N PHE A 164 -4.64 2.39 -14.73
CA PHE A 164 -5.26 2.51 -16.05
C PHE A 164 -4.31 2.00 -17.15
N ILE A 165 -3.04 2.41 -17.13
CA ILE A 165 -2.00 1.95 -18.07
C ILE A 165 -1.78 0.44 -17.95
N SER A 166 -1.82 -0.10 -16.74
CA SER A 166 -1.75 -1.55 -16.45
C SER A 166 -2.98 -2.34 -16.91
N LYS A 167 -3.94 -1.67 -17.54
CA LYS A 167 -5.18 -2.26 -18.07
C LYS A 167 -6.10 -2.85 -16.98
N ASN A 168 -6.04 -2.32 -15.76
CA ASN A 168 -6.96 -2.68 -14.70
C ASN A 168 -8.41 -2.43 -15.15
N LYS A 169 -9.20 -3.50 -15.25
CA LYS A 169 -10.55 -3.45 -15.82
C LYS A 169 -11.52 -2.59 -15.01
N VAL A 170 -11.37 -2.60 -13.69
CA VAL A 170 -12.25 -1.84 -12.81
C VAL A 170 -11.91 -0.37 -12.86
N ILE A 171 -10.64 -0.02 -12.88
CA ILE A 171 -10.21 1.37 -13.02
C ILE A 171 -10.58 1.92 -14.41
N ARG A 172 -10.51 1.10 -15.45
CA ARG A 172 -11.00 1.51 -16.77
C ARG A 172 -12.51 1.78 -16.77
N LYS A 173 -13.29 0.92 -16.12
CA LYS A 173 -14.73 1.13 -15.97
C LYS A 173 -15.01 2.38 -15.12
N PHE A 174 -14.31 2.54 -14.00
CA PHE A 174 -14.39 3.75 -13.17
C PHE A 174 -14.05 5.02 -13.97
N ALA A 175 -12.99 4.99 -14.78
CA ALA A 175 -12.60 6.11 -15.62
C ALA A 175 -13.70 6.46 -16.66
N GLN A 176 -14.37 5.47 -17.23
CA GLN A 176 -15.49 5.67 -18.13
C GLN A 176 -16.71 6.25 -17.41
N GLU A 177 -17.10 5.69 -16.27
CA GLU A 177 -18.24 6.14 -15.47
C GLU A 177 -18.06 7.56 -14.92
N LYS A 178 -16.83 7.96 -14.64
CA LYS A 178 -16.46 9.30 -14.15
C LYS A 178 -16.01 10.25 -15.25
N GLU A 179 -16.04 9.80 -16.51
CA GLU A 179 -15.62 10.58 -17.69
C GLU A 179 -14.21 11.17 -17.52
N LEU A 180 -13.28 10.38 -16.97
CA LEU A 180 -11.91 10.81 -16.72
C LEU A 180 -11.14 10.91 -18.04
N THR A 181 -11.37 11.97 -18.79
CA THR A 181 -10.79 12.22 -20.12
C THR A 181 -9.28 12.04 -20.19
N PRO A 182 -8.48 12.49 -19.19
CA PRO A 182 -7.02 12.32 -19.23
C PRO A 182 -6.58 10.86 -19.27
N LEU A 183 -7.37 9.93 -18.72
CA LEU A 183 -7.10 8.51 -18.80
C LEU A 183 -7.61 7.91 -20.12
N LEU A 184 -8.77 8.36 -20.61
CA LEU A 184 -9.40 7.79 -21.81
C LEU A 184 -8.69 8.19 -23.11
N SER A 185 -7.87 9.24 -23.09
CA SER A 185 -7.10 9.74 -24.22
C SER A 185 -5.70 9.15 -24.37
N GLN A 186 -5.31 8.24 -23.48
CA GLN A 186 -4.04 7.49 -23.49
C GLN A 186 -4.22 6.14 -24.22
#